data_7114c50d18bda5311cc05b964878e39c
#
_entry.id   7114c50d18bda5311cc05b964878e39c
#
_cell.length_a   1.000
_cell.length_b   1.000
_cell.length_c   1.000
_cell.angle_alpha   90.00
_cell.angle_beta   90.00
_cell.angle_gamma   90.00
#
_symmetry.space_group_name_H-M   'P 1'
#
loop_
_entity.id
_entity.type
_entity.pdbx_description
1 polymer ?
#
loop_
_entity_poly.entity_id
_entity_poly.type
_entity_poly.pdbx_seq_one_letter_code
_entity_poly.pdbx_strand_id
1 'polypeptide(L)'
;VLGNVLVVFPAVLALAALIALATGHPAISEKQAEHVFESLHLLGPSLFFAAFTGVLLFASSIIAGWTENWFVLHRMDSALHYNPRITGLLGAERAARWARFLRENLSGFAANISLGFMLGLVPAFAAFFGLGLDVRHVTLSTGQVAAAGATLGLQVLQLPAFWWAVASLPFLGALNVSVSFYLAFSLALRAQNVSGVDRSRIYAAIRARLRTAPLSFFVPERRGPLATTAQG
;
A
#
# COMPACT_ATOMS: atom_id res chain seq x y z
N VAL A 1 3.72 -3.59 5.42
CA VAL A 1 2.51 -3.82 6.27
C VAL A 1 2.80 -3.45 7.72
N LEU A 2 3.75 -4.11 8.40
CA LEU A 2 4.03 -3.83 9.83
C LEU A 2 4.34 -2.36 10.10
N GLY A 3 5.21 -1.72 9.29
CA GLY A 3 5.53 -0.31 9.44
C GLY A 3 4.30 0.60 9.34
N ASN A 4 3.39 0.32 8.38
CA ASN A 4 2.16 1.08 8.25
C ASN A 4 1.26 0.93 9.47
N VAL A 5 1.07 -0.28 9.98
CA VAL A 5 0.23 -0.52 11.18
C VAL A 5 0.82 0.18 12.40
N LEU A 6 2.14 0.01 12.65
CA LEU A 6 2.82 0.58 13.81
C LEU A 6 2.88 2.12 13.80
N VAL A 7 2.84 2.75 12.63
CA VAL A 7 2.85 4.22 12.51
C VAL A 7 1.43 4.77 12.45
N VAL A 8 0.56 4.18 11.65
CA VAL A 8 -0.80 4.69 11.42
C VAL A 8 -1.67 4.58 12.67
N PHE A 9 -1.59 3.46 13.39
CA PHE A 9 -2.43 3.26 14.57
C PHE A 9 -2.20 4.36 15.63
N PRO A 10 -0.97 4.60 16.13
CA PRO A 10 -0.74 5.65 17.12
C PRO A 10 -0.95 7.05 16.55
N ALA A 11 -0.64 7.29 15.28
CA ALA A 11 -0.85 8.61 14.65
C ALA A 11 -2.33 8.97 14.57
N VAL A 12 -3.19 8.03 14.16
CA VAL A 12 -4.64 8.26 14.09
C VAL A 12 -5.25 8.35 15.47
N LEU A 13 -4.77 7.54 16.43
CA LEU A 13 -5.21 7.64 17.84
C LEU A 13 -4.90 9.04 18.41
N ALA A 14 -3.67 9.54 18.19
CA ALA A 14 -3.28 10.89 18.63
C ALA A 14 -4.09 11.99 17.94
N LEU A 15 -4.32 11.86 16.63
CA LEU A 15 -5.13 12.81 15.86
C LEU A 15 -6.59 12.82 16.35
N ALA A 16 -7.19 11.65 16.58
CA ALA A 16 -8.55 11.55 17.12
C ALA A 16 -8.67 12.17 18.51
N ALA A 17 -7.66 11.97 19.37
CA ALA A 17 -7.61 12.62 20.69
C ALA A 17 -7.47 14.15 20.57
N LEU A 18 -6.64 14.65 19.67
CA LEU A 18 -6.49 16.08 19.39
C LEU A 18 -7.80 16.70 18.87
N ILE A 19 -8.51 16.03 17.97
CA ILE A 19 -9.82 16.49 17.50
C ILE A 19 -10.81 16.56 18.66
N ALA A 20 -10.88 15.53 19.48
CA ALA A 20 -11.77 15.51 20.62
C ALA A 20 -11.46 16.63 21.64
N LEU A 21 -10.17 16.91 21.90
CA LEU A 21 -9.75 18.01 22.76
C LEU A 21 -10.07 19.39 22.15
N ALA A 22 -9.92 19.55 20.83
CA ALA A 22 -10.14 20.83 20.16
C ALA A 22 -11.63 21.15 19.94
N THR A 23 -12.46 20.14 19.66
CA THR A 23 -13.87 20.32 19.29
C THR A 23 -14.86 19.96 20.39
N GLY A 24 -14.42 19.25 21.42
CA GLY A 24 -15.29 18.67 22.46
C GLY A 24 -16.08 17.45 21.98
N HIS A 25 -15.85 16.99 20.76
CA HIS A 25 -16.56 15.86 20.16
C HIS A 25 -15.57 14.80 19.62
N PRO A 26 -15.92 13.50 19.66
CA PRO A 26 -15.09 12.46 19.08
C PRO A 26 -14.98 12.63 17.56
N ALA A 27 -13.87 12.15 16.97
CA ALA A 27 -13.60 12.26 15.54
C ALA A 27 -14.63 11.53 14.66
N ILE A 28 -15.24 10.47 15.17
CA ILE A 28 -16.34 9.72 14.55
C ILE A 28 -17.42 9.45 15.61
N SER A 29 -18.66 9.21 15.18
CA SER A 29 -19.74 8.86 16.10
C SER A 29 -19.60 7.45 16.67
N GLU A 30 -20.20 7.16 17.84
CA GLU A 30 -20.21 5.82 18.44
C GLU A 30 -20.79 4.78 17.48
N LYS A 31 -21.88 5.10 16.79
CA LYS A 31 -22.49 4.22 15.79
C LYS A 31 -21.54 3.88 14.64
N GLN A 32 -20.74 4.86 14.20
CA GLN A 32 -19.70 4.60 13.18
C GLN A 32 -18.58 3.72 13.72
N ALA A 33 -18.18 3.93 14.99
CA ALA A 33 -17.16 3.11 15.64
C ALA A 33 -17.59 1.64 15.77
N GLU A 34 -18.83 1.39 16.20
CA GLU A 34 -19.40 0.03 16.25
C GLU A 34 -19.44 -0.61 14.86
N HIS A 35 -19.92 0.12 13.87
CA HIS A 35 -19.96 -0.38 12.49
C HIS A 35 -18.57 -0.75 11.94
N VAL A 36 -17.51 -0.02 12.30
CA VAL A 36 -16.13 -0.36 11.93
C VAL A 36 -15.77 -1.75 12.46
N PHE A 37 -16.03 -2.04 13.73
CA PHE A 37 -15.69 -3.34 14.32
C PHE A 37 -16.54 -4.49 13.76
N GLU A 38 -17.82 -4.27 13.52
CA GLU A 38 -18.70 -5.26 12.91
C GLU A 38 -18.30 -5.58 11.47
N SER A 39 -17.92 -4.57 10.70
CA SER A 39 -17.55 -4.72 9.29
C SER A 39 -16.16 -5.33 9.08
N LEU A 40 -15.24 -5.23 10.05
CA LEU A 40 -13.87 -5.75 9.99
C LEU A 40 -13.75 -7.12 10.68
N HIS A 41 -14.59 -8.08 10.29
CA HIS A 41 -14.57 -9.42 10.87
C HIS A 41 -13.77 -10.40 10.02
N LEU A 42 -12.88 -11.20 10.67
CA LEU A 42 -11.99 -12.14 9.99
C LEU A 42 -12.76 -13.23 9.22
N LEU A 43 -13.90 -13.68 9.74
CA LEU A 43 -14.75 -14.71 9.10
C LEU A 43 -15.82 -14.10 8.16
N GLY A 44 -15.80 -12.79 7.95
CA GLY A 44 -16.73 -12.08 7.09
C GLY A 44 -16.18 -11.83 5.68
N PRO A 45 -16.86 -11.01 4.87
CA PRO A 45 -16.46 -10.69 3.50
C PRO A 45 -15.18 -9.83 3.41
N SER A 46 -14.64 -9.37 4.55
CA SER A 46 -13.45 -8.50 4.63
C SER A 46 -12.24 -9.09 3.91
N LEU A 47 -12.03 -10.41 3.97
CA LEU A 47 -10.92 -11.06 3.26
C LEU A 47 -11.08 -11.02 1.75
N PHE A 48 -12.30 -11.18 1.25
CA PHE A 48 -12.60 -11.03 -0.18
C PHE A 48 -12.31 -9.60 -0.65
N PHE A 49 -12.78 -8.59 0.09
CA PHE A 49 -12.51 -7.19 -0.22
C PHE A 49 -11.02 -6.83 -0.09
N ALA A 50 -10.29 -7.48 0.82
CA ALA A 50 -8.84 -7.31 0.91
C ALA A 50 -8.12 -7.88 -0.31
N ALA A 51 -8.53 -9.06 -0.80
CA ALA A 51 -8.00 -9.63 -2.04
C ALA A 51 -8.31 -8.72 -3.24
N PHE A 52 -9.54 -8.22 -3.34
CA PHE A 52 -9.93 -7.24 -4.35
C PHE A 52 -9.10 -5.94 -4.26
N THR A 53 -8.85 -5.44 -3.05
CA THR A 53 -7.95 -4.29 -2.84
C THR A 53 -6.52 -4.60 -3.33
N GLY A 54 -6.07 -5.85 -3.21
CA GLY A 54 -4.81 -6.32 -3.82
C GLY A 54 -4.79 -6.16 -5.35
N VAL A 55 -5.94 -6.35 -6.02
CA VAL A 55 -6.06 -6.07 -7.47
C VAL A 55 -5.95 -4.57 -7.76
N LEU A 56 -6.54 -3.71 -6.94
CA LEU A 56 -6.42 -2.25 -7.08
C LEU A 56 -4.96 -1.78 -6.86
N LEU A 57 -4.26 -2.36 -5.89
CA LEU A 57 -2.83 -2.13 -5.67
C LEU A 57 -1.99 -2.54 -6.89
N PHE A 58 -2.30 -3.67 -7.52
CA PHE A 58 -1.68 -4.07 -8.77
C PHE A 58 -1.97 -3.06 -9.88
N ALA A 59 -3.23 -2.63 -10.05
CA ALA A 59 -3.60 -1.64 -11.05
C ALA A 59 -2.84 -0.31 -10.85
N SER A 60 -2.69 0.15 -9.61
CA SER A 60 -1.89 1.35 -9.30
C SER A 60 -0.43 1.20 -9.68
N SER A 61 0.15 0.00 -9.52
CA SER A 61 1.52 -0.28 -9.93
C SER A 61 1.72 -0.23 -11.45
N ILE A 62 0.71 -0.64 -12.22
CA ILE A 62 0.72 -0.52 -13.70
C ILE A 62 0.68 0.96 -14.10
N ILE A 63 -0.18 1.76 -13.47
CA ILE A 63 -0.26 3.21 -13.73
C ILE A 63 1.08 3.87 -13.40
N ALA A 64 1.69 3.51 -12.28
CA ALA A 64 3.00 4.01 -11.87
C ALA A 64 4.09 3.71 -12.91
N GLY A 65 4.18 2.45 -13.36
CA GLY A 65 5.14 2.04 -14.39
C GLY A 65 4.90 2.73 -15.73
N TRP A 66 3.64 2.90 -16.12
CA TRP A 66 3.27 3.63 -17.33
C TRP A 66 3.67 5.12 -17.23
N THR A 67 3.41 5.76 -16.11
CA THR A 67 3.76 7.17 -15.86
C THR A 67 5.27 7.38 -15.87
N GLU A 68 6.03 6.49 -15.24
CA GLU A 68 7.49 6.54 -15.22
C GLU A 68 8.06 6.36 -16.64
N ASN A 69 7.56 5.38 -17.37
CA ASN A 69 7.99 5.15 -18.75
C ASN A 69 7.67 6.35 -19.66
N TRP A 70 6.49 6.94 -19.53
CA TRP A 70 6.09 8.14 -20.25
C TRP A 70 7.04 9.31 -19.94
N PHE A 71 7.38 9.51 -18.65
CA PHE A 71 8.28 10.58 -18.20
C PHE A 71 9.68 10.43 -18.81
N VAL A 72 10.22 9.22 -18.84
CA VAL A 72 11.53 8.91 -19.41
C VAL A 72 11.51 9.08 -20.93
N LEU A 73 10.51 8.54 -21.61
CA LEU A 73 10.40 8.62 -23.07
C LEU A 73 10.32 10.06 -23.59
N HIS A 74 9.62 10.93 -22.85
CA HIS A 74 9.50 12.35 -23.22
C HIS A 74 10.63 13.23 -22.66
N ARG A 75 11.66 12.63 -22.04
CA ARG A 75 12.80 13.34 -21.44
C ARG A 75 12.36 14.49 -20.54
N MET A 76 11.32 14.26 -19.74
CA MET A 76 10.71 15.30 -18.91
C MET A 76 11.67 15.85 -17.84
N ASP A 77 12.62 15.06 -17.38
CA ASP A 77 13.72 15.49 -16.51
C ASP A 77 14.57 16.60 -17.17
N SER A 78 14.96 16.40 -18.41
CA SER A 78 15.72 17.41 -19.18
C SER A 78 14.84 18.63 -19.49
N ALA A 79 13.58 18.40 -19.87
CA ALA A 79 12.66 19.49 -20.14
C ALA A 79 12.45 20.40 -18.91
N LEU A 80 12.32 19.81 -17.72
CA LEU A 80 12.18 20.55 -16.46
C LEU A 80 13.47 21.28 -16.07
N HIS A 81 14.64 20.63 -16.26
CA HIS A 81 15.94 21.18 -15.92
C HIS A 81 16.28 22.43 -16.76
N TYR A 82 16.05 22.36 -18.07
CA TYR A 82 16.47 23.40 -19.01
C TYR A 82 15.35 24.37 -19.45
N ASN A 83 14.14 24.24 -18.89
CA ASN A 83 13.04 25.12 -19.25
C ASN A 83 13.31 26.55 -18.79
N PRO A 84 13.38 27.58 -19.73
CA PRO A 84 13.70 28.95 -19.38
C PRO A 84 12.72 29.56 -18.39
N ARG A 85 11.45 29.19 -18.42
CA ARG A 85 10.43 29.69 -17.48
C ARG A 85 10.66 29.15 -16.08
N ILE A 86 10.99 27.87 -15.96
CA ILE A 86 11.24 27.20 -14.67
C ILE A 86 12.56 27.69 -14.09
N THR A 87 13.62 27.76 -14.90
CA THR A 87 14.94 28.27 -14.46
C THR A 87 14.91 29.74 -14.14
N GLY A 88 14.11 30.55 -14.87
CA GLY A 88 13.92 31.96 -14.56
C GLY A 88 13.17 32.19 -13.24
N LEU A 89 12.21 31.33 -12.90
CA LEU A 89 11.43 31.45 -11.65
C LEU A 89 12.15 30.86 -10.42
N LEU A 90 12.74 29.68 -10.56
CA LEU A 90 13.31 28.91 -9.44
C LEU A 90 14.83 29.03 -9.33
N GLY A 91 15.52 29.49 -10.41
CA GLY A 91 16.96 29.39 -10.58
C GLY A 91 17.40 27.99 -11.06
N ALA A 92 18.54 27.92 -11.76
CA ALA A 92 19.01 26.68 -12.40
C ALA A 92 19.25 25.54 -11.42
N GLU A 93 19.84 25.80 -10.25
CA GLU A 93 20.12 24.78 -9.26
C GLU A 93 18.85 24.16 -8.64
N ARG A 94 17.83 24.99 -8.38
CA ARG A 94 16.55 24.49 -7.83
C ARG A 94 15.79 23.72 -8.88
N ALA A 95 15.78 24.19 -10.13
CA ALA A 95 15.18 23.46 -11.25
C ALA A 95 15.80 22.05 -11.41
N ALA A 96 17.14 21.96 -11.34
CA ALA A 96 17.84 20.68 -11.37
C ALA A 96 17.48 19.75 -10.20
N ARG A 97 17.35 20.30 -8.96
CA ARG A 97 16.92 19.50 -7.80
C ARG A 97 15.50 19.00 -7.95
N TRP A 98 14.58 19.83 -8.44
CA TRP A 98 13.19 19.43 -8.69
C TRP A 98 13.07 18.39 -9.80
N ALA A 99 13.83 18.51 -10.88
CA ALA A 99 13.84 17.53 -11.96
C ALA A 99 14.30 16.14 -11.44
N ARG A 100 15.35 16.09 -10.64
CA ARG A 100 15.83 14.86 -9.99
C ARG A 100 14.82 14.30 -9.01
N PHE A 101 14.27 15.12 -8.14
CA PHE A 101 13.26 14.72 -7.17
C PHE A 101 12.04 14.09 -7.84
N LEU A 102 11.53 14.71 -8.92
CA LEU A 102 10.41 14.15 -9.67
C LEU A 102 10.80 12.81 -10.34
N ARG A 103 11.97 12.75 -10.96
CA ARG A 103 12.44 11.50 -11.58
C ARG A 103 12.52 10.33 -10.57
N GLU A 104 12.99 10.61 -9.37
CA GLU A 104 13.17 9.59 -8.32
C GLU A 104 11.85 9.19 -7.64
N ASN A 105 10.86 10.07 -7.60
CA ASN A 105 9.64 9.89 -6.82
C ASN A 105 8.35 9.76 -7.65
N LEU A 106 8.40 10.01 -8.97
CA LEU A 106 7.20 10.08 -9.81
C LEU A 106 6.37 8.80 -9.79
N SER A 107 7.05 7.65 -9.85
CA SER A 107 6.41 6.33 -9.79
C SER A 107 5.62 6.17 -8.49
N GLY A 108 6.23 6.55 -7.34
CA GLY A 108 5.56 6.54 -6.05
C GLY A 108 4.36 7.49 -5.97
N PHE A 109 4.49 8.70 -6.51
CA PHE A 109 3.35 9.63 -6.58
C PHE A 109 2.22 9.09 -7.44
N ALA A 110 2.52 8.59 -8.64
CA ALA A 110 1.53 8.03 -9.54
C ALA A 110 0.80 6.82 -8.90
N ALA A 111 1.54 5.92 -8.24
CA ALA A 111 0.97 4.80 -7.51
C ALA A 111 0.01 5.26 -6.41
N ASN A 112 0.48 6.16 -5.53
CA ASN A 112 -0.32 6.59 -4.38
C ASN A 112 -1.55 7.41 -4.78
N ILE A 113 -1.41 8.32 -5.75
CA ILE A 113 -2.52 9.14 -6.25
C ILE A 113 -3.58 8.23 -6.91
N SER A 114 -3.17 7.35 -7.84
CA SER A 114 -4.10 6.45 -8.52
C SER A 114 -4.77 5.47 -7.55
N LEU A 115 -4.01 4.94 -6.59
CA LEU A 115 -4.57 4.09 -5.54
C LEU A 115 -5.59 4.86 -4.70
N GLY A 116 -5.28 6.09 -4.26
CA GLY A 116 -6.20 6.93 -3.49
C GLY A 116 -7.52 7.16 -4.22
N PHE A 117 -7.46 7.48 -5.52
CA PHE A 117 -8.66 7.58 -6.36
C PHE A 117 -9.44 6.26 -6.43
N MET A 118 -8.77 5.13 -6.64
CA MET A 118 -9.46 3.84 -6.70
C MET A 118 -10.09 3.46 -5.36
N LEU A 119 -9.39 3.68 -4.24
CA LEU A 119 -9.92 3.38 -2.91
C LEU A 119 -11.12 4.26 -2.52
N GLY A 120 -11.21 5.49 -3.06
CA GLY A 120 -12.35 6.38 -2.84
C GLY A 120 -13.49 6.16 -3.82
N LEU A 121 -13.19 6.05 -5.11
CA LEU A 121 -14.22 5.97 -6.15
C LEU A 121 -14.87 4.59 -6.26
N VAL A 122 -14.12 3.50 -6.10
CA VAL A 122 -14.66 2.14 -6.26
C VAL A 122 -15.81 1.85 -5.28
N PRO A 123 -15.71 2.11 -3.97
CA PRO A 123 -16.84 1.94 -3.07
C PRO A 123 -18.02 2.88 -3.39
N ALA A 124 -17.73 4.11 -3.82
CA ALA A 124 -18.77 5.09 -4.19
C ALA A 124 -19.57 4.60 -5.42
N PHE A 125 -18.89 4.12 -6.47
CA PHE A 125 -19.54 3.50 -7.63
C PHE A 125 -20.29 2.23 -7.24
N ALA A 126 -19.70 1.38 -6.41
CA ALA A 126 -20.34 0.17 -5.95
C ALA A 126 -21.64 0.46 -5.19
N ALA A 127 -21.62 1.45 -4.31
CA ALA A 127 -22.81 1.90 -3.59
C ALA A 127 -23.87 2.48 -4.54
N PHE A 128 -23.46 3.30 -5.52
CA PHE A 128 -24.37 3.88 -6.50
C PHE A 128 -25.10 2.81 -7.33
N PHE A 129 -24.40 1.74 -7.73
CA PHE A 129 -24.98 0.65 -8.51
C PHE A 129 -25.53 -0.51 -7.65
N GLY A 130 -25.48 -0.43 -6.34
CA GLY A 130 -25.96 -1.48 -5.43
C GLY A 130 -25.15 -2.78 -5.49
N LEU A 131 -23.85 -2.72 -5.86
CA LEU A 131 -23.02 -3.89 -6.09
C LEU A 131 -22.48 -4.55 -4.80
N GLY A 132 -22.65 -3.94 -3.64
CA GLY A 132 -22.16 -4.48 -2.36
C GLY A 132 -20.63 -4.72 -2.33
N LEU A 133 -19.86 -4.02 -3.16
CA LEU A 133 -18.40 -4.13 -3.25
C LEU A 133 -17.77 -3.07 -2.37
N ASP A 134 -16.80 -3.49 -1.55
CA ASP A 134 -16.06 -2.60 -0.65
C ASP A 134 -14.55 -2.77 -0.86
N VAL A 135 -13.75 -1.90 -0.27
CA VAL A 135 -12.28 -1.96 -0.29
C VAL A 135 -11.74 -2.08 1.13
N ARG A 136 -10.79 -2.99 1.32
CA ARG A 136 -10.15 -3.25 2.62
C ARG A 136 -8.64 -3.13 2.48
N HIS A 137 -8.17 -1.89 2.52
CA HIS A 137 -6.74 -1.56 2.52
C HIS A 137 -6.23 -1.53 3.95
N VAL A 138 -5.20 -2.31 4.27
CA VAL A 138 -4.69 -2.48 5.64
C VAL A 138 -4.42 -1.16 6.35
N THR A 139 -3.86 -0.16 5.69
CA THR A 139 -3.56 1.14 6.28
C THR A 139 -4.84 1.89 6.68
N LEU A 140 -5.85 1.91 5.79
CA LEU A 140 -7.15 2.55 6.06
C LEU A 140 -7.88 1.81 7.18
N SER A 141 -7.94 0.48 7.12
CA SER A 141 -8.59 -0.33 8.15
C SER A 141 -7.91 -0.15 9.52
N THR A 142 -6.57 -0.05 9.55
CA THR A 142 -5.83 0.27 10.78
C THR A 142 -6.24 1.63 11.34
N GLY A 143 -6.35 2.65 10.48
CA GLY A 143 -6.80 3.98 10.87
C GLY A 143 -8.24 3.97 11.40
N GLN A 144 -9.15 3.26 10.74
CA GLN A 144 -10.54 3.09 11.19
C GLN A 144 -10.62 2.44 12.57
N VAL A 145 -9.86 1.35 12.80
CA VAL A 145 -9.80 0.68 14.11
C VAL A 145 -9.26 1.61 15.19
N ALA A 146 -8.22 2.40 14.88
CA ALA A 146 -7.65 3.36 15.82
C ALA A 146 -8.64 4.49 16.16
N ALA A 147 -9.32 5.07 15.17
CA ALA A 147 -10.33 6.12 15.37
C ALA A 147 -11.53 5.61 16.16
N ALA A 148 -12.01 4.41 15.83
CA ALA A 148 -13.10 3.76 16.56
C ALA A 148 -12.73 3.44 18.03
N GLY A 149 -11.49 2.96 18.24
CA GLY A 149 -10.96 2.73 19.58
C GLY A 149 -10.83 4.02 20.39
N ALA A 150 -10.40 5.12 19.77
CA ALA A 150 -10.35 6.44 20.44
C ALA A 150 -11.74 6.94 20.86
N THR A 151 -12.76 6.69 20.04
CA THR A 151 -14.14 7.12 20.32
C THR A 151 -14.77 6.35 21.48
N LEU A 152 -14.59 5.02 21.52
CA LEU A 152 -15.17 4.17 22.58
C LEU A 152 -14.28 4.09 23.84
N GLY A 153 -13.05 4.61 23.78
CA GLY A 153 -12.13 4.59 24.91
C GLY A 153 -11.74 3.18 25.36
N LEU A 154 -11.37 3.02 26.63
CA LEU A 154 -10.89 1.74 27.16
C LEU A 154 -11.95 0.62 27.17
N GLN A 155 -13.22 0.97 27.08
CA GLN A 155 -14.32 -0.02 27.02
C GLN A 155 -14.23 -0.89 25.78
N VAL A 156 -13.58 -0.42 24.70
CA VAL A 156 -13.36 -1.19 23.47
C VAL A 156 -12.64 -2.51 23.72
N LEU A 157 -11.76 -2.57 24.71
CA LEU A 157 -11.00 -3.79 25.05
C LEU A 157 -11.88 -4.94 25.56
N GLN A 158 -13.10 -4.63 25.99
CA GLN A 158 -14.09 -5.61 26.46
C GLN A 158 -14.97 -6.13 25.32
N LEU A 159 -14.91 -5.50 24.14
CA LEU A 159 -15.71 -5.88 22.97
C LEU A 159 -15.02 -6.99 22.17
N PRO A 160 -15.62 -8.19 22.01
CA PRO A 160 -15.09 -9.24 21.17
C PRO A 160 -14.86 -8.77 19.71
N ALA A 161 -15.75 -7.91 19.20
CA ALA A 161 -15.69 -7.35 17.86
C ALA A 161 -14.38 -6.57 17.61
N PHE A 162 -13.88 -5.85 18.61
CA PHE A 162 -12.58 -5.16 18.54
C PHE A 162 -11.43 -6.15 18.28
N TRP A 163 -11.38 -7.25 19.02
CA TRP A 163 -10.32 -8.25 18.86
C TRP A 163 -10.38 -8.97 17.52
N TRP A 164 -11.59 -9.22 17.01
CA TRP A 164 -11.78 -9.76 15.66
C TRP A 164 -11.31 -8.76 14.58
N ALA A 165 -11.58 -7.47 14.74
CA ALA A 165 -11.10 -6.43 13.85
C ALA A 165 -9.57 -6.34 13.88
N VAL A 166 -8.95 -6.31 15.06
CA VAL A 166 -7.48 -6.29 15.22
C VAL A 166 -6.86 -7.55 14.60
N ALA A 167 -7.42 -8.73 14.86
CA ALA A 167 -6.94 -9.98 14.28
C ALA A 167 -7.06 -10.02 12.75
N SER A 168 -8.00 -9.30 12.15
CA SER A 168 -8.16 -9.23 10.70
C SER A 168 -7.04 -8.45 10.01
N LEU A 169 -6.44 -7.44 10.65
CA LEU A 169 -5.46 -6.53 10.02
C LEU A 169 -4.25 -7.25 9.40
N PRO A 170 -3.59 -8.21 10.05
CA PRO A 170 -2.49 -8.96 9.43
C PRO A 170 -2.92 -9.71 8.18
N PHE A 171 -4.11 -10.31 8.17
CA PHE A 171 -4.63 -11.05 7.02
C PHE A 171 -5.02 -10.11 5.88
N LEU A 172 -5.63 -8.94 6.18
CA LEU A 172 -5.89 -7.91 5.19
C LEU A 172 -4.58 -7.47 4.51
N GLY A 173 -3.56 -7.18 5.31
CA GLY A 173 -2.25 -6.80 4.81
C GLY A 173 -1.58 -7.89 3.98
N ALA A 174 -1.65 -9.15 4.43
CA ALA A 174 -1.12 -10.28 3.70
C ALA A 174 -1.81 -10.47 2.34
N LEU A 175 -3.14 -10.38 2.28
CA LEU A 175 -3.90 -10.48 1.03
C LEU A 175 -3.64 -9.30 0.10
N ASN A 176 -3.63 -8.06 0.62
CA ASN A 176 -3.30 -6.88 -0.17
C ASN A 176 -1.95 -7.05 -0.91
N VAL A 177 -0.91 -7.46 -0.17
CA VAL A 177 0.44 -7.63 -0.72
C VAL A 177 0.53 -8.87 -1.60
N SER A 178 0.03 -10.02 -1.16
CA SER A 178 0.21 -11.30 -1.88
C SER A 178 -0.52 -11.29 -3.22
N VAL A 179 -1.75 -10.78 -3.27
CA VAL A 179 -2.52 -10.69 -4.52
C VAL A 179 -1.87 -9.70 -5.48
N SER A 180 -1.52 -8.50 -5.00
CA SER A 180 -0.83 -7.49 -5.82
C SER A 180 0.48 -8.01 -6.36
N PHE A 181 1.32 -8.61 -5.51
CA PHE A 181 2.59 -9.20 -5.92
C PHE A 181 2.43 -10.32 -6.94
N TYR A 182 1.49 -11.25 -6.70
CA TYR A 182 1.24 -12.36 -7.62
C TYR A 182 0.85 -11.87 -9.02
N LEU A 183 -0.03 -10.89 -9.11
CA LEU A 183 -0.47 -10.32 -10.38
C LEU A 183 0.68 -9.58 -11.09
N ALA A 184 1.41 -8.74 -10.37
CA ALA A 184 2.55 -8.00 -10.91
C ALA A 184 3.65 -8.95 -11.39
N PHE A 185 4.00 -9.95 -10.60
CA PHE A 185 5.00 -10.94 -10.93
C PHE A 185 4.59 -11.80 -12.14
N SER A 186 3.32 -12.24 -12.17
CA SER A 186 2.78 -13.00 -13.29
C SER A 186 2.81 -12.21 -14.60
N LEU A 187 2.49 -10.91 -14.54
CA LEU A 187 2.57 -10.01 -15.69
C LEU A 187 4.03 -9.83 -16.15
N ALA A 188 4.94 -9.60 -15.23
CA ALA A 188 6.36 -9.44 -15.53
C ALA A 188 6.95 -10.67 -16.22
N LEU A 189 6.64 -11.89 -15.75
CA LEU A 189 7.08 -13.13 -16.39
C LEU A 189 6.51 -13.30 -17.81
N ARG A 190 5.26 -12.85 -18.02
CA ARG A 190 4.66 -12.87 -19.37
C ARG A 190 5.31 -11.86 -20.31
N ALA A 191 5.55 -10.65 -19.83
CA ALA A 191 6.17 -9.58 -20.61
C ALA A 191 7.61 -9.91 -21.05
N GLN A 192 8.34 -10.69 -20.26
CA GLN A 192 9.70 -11.16 -20.57
C GLN A 192 9.73 -12.45 -21.40
N ASN A 193 8.59 -12.94 -21.90
CA ASN A 193 8.49 -14.18 -22.67
C ASN A 193 9.15 -15.41 -22.00
N VAL A 194 9.14 -15.45 -20.66
CA VAL A 194 9.70 -16.57 -19.89
C VAL A 194 8.93 -17.85 -20.23
N SER A 195 9.66 -18.90 -20.60
CA SER A 195 9.08 -20.20 -20.99
C SER A 195 8.26 -20.81 -19.84
N GLY A 196 7.30 -21.67 -20.17
CA GLY A 196 6.48 -22.36 -19.17
C GLY A 196 7.33 -23.23 -18.23
N VAL A 197 8.41 -23.83 -18.74
CA VAL A 197 9.37 -24.63 -17.95
C VAL A 197 10.13 -23.74 -16.96
N ASP A 198 10.62 -22.60 -17.42
CA ASP A 198 11.35 -21.66 -16.56
C ASP A 198 10.45 -21.02 -15.52
N ARG A 199 9.20 -20.70 -15.87
CA ARG A 199 8.19 -20.26 -14.89
C ARG A 199 7.98 -21.29 -13.78
N SER A 200 7.84 -22.57 -14.13
CA SER A 200 7.66 -23.63 -13.13
C SER A 200 8.86 -23.75 -12.19
N ARG A 201 10.09 -23.61 -12.71
CA ARG A 201 11.33 -23.59 -11.90
C ARG A 201 11.38 -22.38 -10.97
N ILE A 202 11.02 -21.19 -11.45
CA ILE A 202 10.97 -19.97 -10.61
C ILE A 202 9.96 -20.13 -9.47
N TYR A 203 8.74 -20.61 -9.77
CA TYR A 203 7.74 -20.85 -8.72
C TYR A 203 8.15 -21.97 -7.75
N ALA A 204 8.83 -22.99 -8.23
CA ALA A 204 9.38 -24.03 -7.36
C ALA A 204 10.47 -23.48 -6.42
N ALA A 205 11.38 -22.65 -6.93
CA ALA A 205 12.41 -21.99 -6.13
C ALA A 205 11.83 -21.05 -5.08
N ILE A 206 10.83 -20.23 -5.42
CA ILE A 206 10.13 -19.36 -4.48
C ILE A 206 9.45 -20.21 -3.39
N ARG A 207 8.77 -21.29 -3.77
CA ARG A 207 8.08 -22.20 -2.83
C ARG A 207 9.06 -22.90 -1.90
N ALA A 208 10.21 -23.34 -2.43
CA ALA A 208 11.28 -23.92 -1.62
C ALA A 208 11.83 -22.89 -0.61
N ARG A 209 12.10 -21.66 -1.06
CA ARG A 209 12.60 -20.60 -0.19
C ARG A 209 11.59 -20.22 0.90
N LEU A 210 10.29 -20.16 0.58
CA LEU A 210 9.22 -19.92 1.56
C LEU A 210 9.16 -21.00 2.65
N ARG A 211 9.49 -22.26 2.29
CA ARG A 211 9.52 -23.37 3.25
C ARG A 211 10.78 -23.40 4.09
N THR A 212 11.94 -23.09 3.51
CA THR A 212 13.24 -23.21 4.17
C THR A 212 13.69 -21.97 4.92
N ALA A 213 13.33 -20.79 4.42
CA ALA A 213 13.76 -19.51 4.99
C ALA A 213 12.69 -18.41 4.82
N PRO A 214 11.48 -18.56 5.42
CA PRO A 214 10.38 -17.59 5.24
C PRO A 214 10.75 -16.17 5.65
N LEU A 215 11.58 -16.01 6.69
CA LEU A 215 12.02 -14.70 7.19
C LEU A 215 12.92 -13.96 6.19
N SER A 216 13.58 -14.64 5.24
CA SER A 216 14.42 -14.00 4.23
C SER A 216 13.67 -13.09 3.27
N PHE A 217 12.34 -13.19 3.20
CA PHE A 217 11.50 -12.27 2.44
C PHE A 217 11.24 -10.94 3.16
N PHE A 218 11.44 -10.90 4.47
CA PHE A 218 11.19 -9.72 5.31
C PHE A 218 12.47 -9.07 5.82
N VAL A 219 13.51 -9.87 6.02
CA VAL A 219 14.80 -9.40 6.53
C VAL A 219 15.86 -9.73 5.48
N PRO A 220 16.51 -8.73 4.87
CA PRO A 220 17.59 -9.00 3.93
C PRO A 220 18.75 -9.72 4.63
N GLU A 221 19.17 -10.84 4.06
CA GLU A 221 20.39 -11.50 4.52
C GLU A 221 21.57 -10.55 4.31
N ARG A 222 22.36 -10.29 5.36
CA ARG A 222 23.62 -9.57 5.21
C ARG A 222 24.50 -10.39 4.24
N ARG A 223 24.68 -9.90 3.03
CA ARG A 223 25.69 -10.47 2.13
C ARG A 223 27.03 -10.36 2.82
N GLY A 224 27.62 -11.49 3.19
CA GLY A 224 29.03 -11.55 3.56
C GLY A 224 29.89 -10.94 2.45
N PRO A 225 31.09 -10.44 2.73
CA PRO A 225 31.98 -9.91 1.71
C PRO A 225 32.11 -10.94 0.58
N LEU A 226 31.86 -10.51 -0.65
CA LEU A 226 32.09 -11.34 -1.85
C LEU A 226 33.54 -11.83 -1.76
N ALA A 227 33.72 -13.13 -1.62
CA ALA A 227 35.06 -13.72 -1.74
C ALA A 227 35.53 -13.34 -3.16
N THR A 228 36.49 -12.43 -3.20
CA THR A 228 37.24 -12.11 -4.42
C THR A 228 37.93 -13.41 -4.81
N THR A 229 37.37 -14.15 -5.74
CA THR A 229 38.10 -15.21 -6.43
C THR A 229 39.23 -14.53 -7.18
N ALA A 230 40.41 -14.54 -6.55
CA ALA A 230 41.66 -14.27 -7.21
C ALA A 230 41.79 -15.30 -8.35
N GLN A 231 41.60 -14.85 -9.57
CA GLN A 231 42.06 -15.58 -10.72
C GLN A 231 43.56 -15.30 -10.82
N GLY A 232 44.36 -16.30 -10.48
CA GLY A 232 45.78 -16.41 -10.86
C GLY A 232 45.88 -16.87 -12.30
#